data_c9e1103bfe74b0c922fcbc0163115672
#
_entry.id   c9e1103bfe74b0c922fcbc0163115672
#
_cell.length_a   1.000
_cell.length_b   1.000
_cell.length_c   1.000
_cell.angle_alpha   90.00
_cell.angle_beta   90.00
_cell.angle_gamma   90.00
#
_symmetry.space_group_name_H-M   'P 1'
#
loop_
_entity.id
_entity.type
_entity.pdbx_description
1 polymer ?
#
loop_
_entity_poly.entity_id
_entity_poly.type
_entity_poly.pdbx_seq_one_letter_code
_entity_poly.pdbx_strand_id
1 'polypeptide(L)'
;RRISTGYANIEEKTQLINSLRLEIEHDLKAEQELTIVVSTLKRQVADKEYSLNMSKSQNLINLRADLVEGTACSVCGATHHPYHSDTMQDQYKLISDFRSDYETLSGELQGQEKQLAMLHDKLTQNLGQQIAEQKNLEVVRLRQSEDVKEWRVFAQLDPTFYDCSASTDSDA
;
A
#
# COMPACT_ATOMS: atom_id res chain seq x y z
N ARG A 1 10.39 -30.79 -31.62
CA ARG A 1 10.83 -30.56 -30.23
C ARG A 1 11.15 -29.06 -29.93
N ARG A 2 12.09 -28.41 -30.68
CA ARG A 2 12.43 -26.98 -30.38
C ARG A 2 11.26 -26.03 -30.50
N ILE A 3 10.40 -26.19 -31.51
CA ILE A 3 9.22 -25.36 -31.74
C ILE A 3 8.18 -25.57 -30.64
N SER A 4 7.85 -26.81 -30.27
CA SER A 4 6.94 -27.14 -29.18
C SER A 4 7.41 -26.58 -27.84
N THR A 5 8.70 -26.76 -27.52
CA THR A 5 9.29 -26.18 -26.29
C THR A 5 9.23 -24.64 -26.29
N GLY A 6 9.39 -24.01 -27.45
CA GLY A 6 9.30 -22.55 -27.60
C GLY A 6 7.88 -22.03 -27.32
N TYR A 7 6.86 -22.69 -27.82
CA TYR A 7 5.46 -22.33 -27.53
C TYR A 7 5.11 -22.52 -26.04
N ALA A 8 5.52 -23.64 -25.43
CA ALA A 8 5.33 -23.88 -24.00
C ALA A 8 5.99 -22.80 -23.14
N ASN A 9 7.21 -22.36 -23.49
CA ASN A 9 7.90 -21.30 -22.79
C ASN A 9 7.21 -19.93 -22.95
N ILE A 10 6.66 -19.63 -24.14
CA ILE A 10 5.86 -18.41 -24.38
C ILE A 10 4.61 -18.43 -23.52
N GLU A 11 3.92 -19.55 -23.44
CA GLU A 11 2.72 -19.71 -22.63
C GLU A 11 3.01 -19.51 -21.15
N GLU A 12 4.03 -20.21 -20.60
CA GLU A 12 4.46 -20.06 -19.20
C GLU A 12 4.78 -18.61 -18.85
N LYS A 13 5.57 -17.93 -19.70
CA LYS A 13 5.91 -16.52 -19.46
C LYS A 13 4.71 -15.60 -19.56
N THR A 14 3.78 -15.87 -20.46
CA THR A 14 2.55 -15.09 -20.60
C THR A 14 1.67 -15.25 -19.36
N GLN A 15 1.55 -16.45 -18.82
CA GLN A 15 0.82 -16.72 -17.58
C GLN A 15 1.47 -16.02 -16.39
N LEU A 16 2.80 -16.05 -16.27
CA LEU A 16 3.52 -15.34 -15.22
C LEU A 16 3.32 -13.82 -15.30
N ILE A 17 3.40 -13.23 -16.48
CA ILE A 17 3.16 -11.80 -16.68
C ILE A 17 1.72 -11.43 -16.30
N ASN A 18 0.75 -12.25 -16.63
CA ASN A 18 -0.66 -12.02 -16.28
C ASN A 18 -0.89 -12.13 -14.76
N SER A 19 -0.27 -13.09 -14.08
CA SER A 19 -0.36 -13.20 -12.62
C SER A 19 0.25 -11.99 -11.93
N LEU A 20 1.45 -11.55 -12.35
CA LEU A 20 2.09 -10.35 -11.83
C LEU A 20 1.23 -9.10 -12.05
N ARG A 21 0.57 -8.99 -13.21
CA ARG A 21 -0.32 -7.85 -13.49
C ARG A 21 -1.50 -7.81 -12.52
N LEU A 22 -2.13 -8.95 -12.24
CA LEU A 22 -3.25 -9.02 -11.29
C LEU A 22 -2.81 -8.69 -9.86
N GLU A 23 -1.63 -9.17 -9.44
CA GLU A 23 -1.07 -8.83 -8.14
C GLU A 23 -0.78 -7.33 -8.03
N ILE A 24 -0.17 -6.72 -9.06
CA ILE A 24 0.12 -5.29 -9.10
C ILE A 24 -1.19 -4.48 -9.01
N GLU A 25 -2.21 -4.84 -9.78
CA GLU A 25 -3.51 -4.16 -9.72
C GLU A 25 -4.16 -4.25 -8.34
N HIS A 26 -4.07 -5.39 -7.68
CA HIS A 26 -4.55 -5.58 -6.31
C HIS A 26 -3.75 -4.73 -5.31
N ASP A 27 -2.42 -4.80 -5.38
CA ASP A 27 -1.54 -4.10 -4.46
C ASP A 27 -1.61 -2.56 -4.63
N LEU A 28 -1.84 -2.05 -5.86
CA LEU A 28 -2.07 -0.62 -6.10
C LEU A 28 -3.34 -0.11 -5.42
N LYS A 29 -4.41 -0.89 -5.42
CA LYS A 29 -5.64 -0.51 -4.70
C LYS A 29 -5.41 -0.48 -3.20
N ALA A 30 -4.74 -1.49 -2.67
CA ALA A 30 -4.37 -1.55 -1.25
C ALA A 30 -3.46 -0.38 -0.84
N GLU A 31 -2.50 0.02 -1.69
CA GLU A 31 -1.65 1.18 -1.45
C GLU A 31 -2.45 2.49 -1.39
N GLN A 32 -3.42 2.67 -2.30
CA GLN A 32 -4.30 3.84 -2.29
C GLN A 32 -5.15 3.91 -1.02
N GLU A 33 -5.77 2.81 -0.62
CA GLU A 33 -6.57 2.72 0.61
C GLU A 33 -5.71 3.01 1.85
N LEU A 34 -4.54 2.40 1.94
CA LEU A 34 -3.62 2.59 3.05
C LEU A 34 -3.07 4.02 3.12
N THR A 35 -2.84 4.65 1.97
CA THR A 35 -2.43 6.06 1.89
C THR A 35 -3.49 6.99 2.51
N ILE A 36 -4.78 6.72 2.26
CA ILE A 36 -5.88 7.46 2.87
C ILE A 36 -5.89 7.26 4.40
N VAL A 37 -5.71 6.02 4.86
CA VAL A 37 -5.63 5.70 6.30
C VAL A 37 -4.48 6.46 6.95
N VAL A 38 -3.28 6.38 6.40
CA VAL A 38 -2.08 7.08 6.89
C VAL A 38 -2.30 8.59 6.94
N SER A 39 -2.90 9.19 5.90
CA SER A 39 -3.17 10.63 5.87
C SER A 39 -4.18 11.05 6.95
N THR A 40 -5.19 10.21 7.21
CA THR A 40 -6.19 10.44 8.26
C THR A 40 -5.57 10.35 9.64
N LEU A 41 -4.76 9.31 9.88
CA LEU A 41 -4.05 9.14 11.16
C LEU A 41 -3.07 10.27 11.42
N LYS A 42 -2.33 10.76 10.40
CA LYS A 42 -1.45 11.94 10.54
C LYS A 42 -2.20 13.16 11.05
N ARG A 43 -3.39 13.41 10.51
CA ARG A 43 -4.22 14.53 11.00
C ARG A 43 -4.67 14.30 12.43
N GLN A 44 -5.13 13.09 12.76
CA GLN A 44 -5.58 12.77 14.13
C GLN A 44 -4.45 12.88 15.15
N VAL A 45 -3.25 12.41 14.81
CA VAL A 45 -2.05 12.54 15.66
C VAL A 45 -1.72 14.02 15.88
N ALA A 46 -1.74 14.85 14.81
CA ALA A 46 -1.49 16.28 14.93
C ALA A 46 -2.53 16.98 15.83
N ASP A 47 -3.81 16.64 15.69
CA ASP A 47 -4.89 17.19 16.54
C ASP A 47 -4.70 16.79 18.02
N LYS A 48 -4.30 15.54 18.28
CA LYS A 48 -4.02 15.06 19.65
C LYS A 48 -2.75 15.69 20.23
N GLU A 49 -1.71 15.85 19.43
CA GLU A 49 -0.49 16.55 19.84
C GLU A 49 -0.79 18.00 20.21
N TYR A 50 -1.58 18.71 19.39
CA TYR A 50 -2.03 20.04 19.70
C TYR A 50 -2.81 20.10 21.02
N SER A 51 -3.77 19.19 21.22
CA SER A 51 -4.56 19.11 22.45
C SER A 51 -3.70 18.84 23.68
N LEU A 52 -2.72 17.94 23.57
CA LEU A 52 -1.75 17.64 24.63
C LEU A 52 -0.88 18.87 24.97
N ASN A 53 -0.39 19.58 23.95
CA ASN A 53 0.44 20.75 24.14
C ASN A 53 -0.37 21.91 24.77
N MET A 54 -1.61 22.11 24.32
CA MET A 54 -2.52 23.10 24.92
C MET A 54 -2.84 22.75 26.38
N SER A 55 -3.08 21.47 26.70
CA SER A 55 -3.39 21.05 28.07
C SER A 55 -2.23 21.27 29.05
N LYS A 56 -0.99 21.27 28.58
CA LYS A 56 0.23 21.56 29.34
C LYS A 56 0.51 23.06 29.47
N SER A 57 -0.21 23.91 28.74
CA SER A 57 0.03 25.36 28.77
C SER A 57 -0.28 25.93 30.14
N GLN A 58 0.67 26.64 30.74
CA GLN A 58 0.50 27.30 32.04
C GLN A 58 -0.68 28.28 32.03
N ASN A 59 -0.91 28.96 30.91
CA ASN A 59 -2.04 29.87 30.76
C ASN A 59 -3.38 29.17 30.89
N LEU A 60 -3.51 27.97 30.27
CA LEU A 60 -4.73 27.19 30.36
C LEU A 60 -4.93 26.60 31.76
N ILE A 61 -3.86 26.21 32.43
CA ILE A 61 -3.90 25.74 33.84
C ILE A 61 -4.39 26.88 34.73
N ASN A 62 -3.85 28.08 34.59
CA ASN A 62 -4.26 29.25 35.36
C ASN A 62 -5.71 29.63 35.08
N LEU A 63 -6.15 29.67 33.80
CA LEU A 63 -7.53 29.95 33.42
C LEU A 63 -8.51 28.95 34.00
N ARG A 64 -8.16 27.67 34.12
CA ARG A 64 -8.99 26.66 34.75
C ARG A 64 -9.09 26.84 36.27
N ALA A 65 -7.99 27.22 36.89
CA ALA A 65 -7.97 27.51 38.34
C ALA A 65 -8.85 28.69 38.69
N ASP A 66 -9.03 29.65 37.78
CA ASP A 66 -9.88 30.83 37.96
C ASP A 66 -11.38 30.59 37.66
N LEU A 67 -11.73 29.40 37.14
CA LEU A 67 -13.13 29.05 36.88
C LEU A 67 -13.90 28.86 38.20
N VAL A 68 -15.02 29.56 38.33
CA VAL A 68 -15.95 29.39 39.46
C VAL A 68 -17.29 28.91 38.91
N GLU A 69 -17.79 27.78 39.44
CA GLU A 69 -19.06 27.20 39.03
C GLU A 69 -20.20 28.22 39.23
N GLY A 70 -21.06 28.33 38.20
CA GLY A 70 -22.16 29.28 38.20
C GLY A 70 -21.79 30.73 37.82
N THR A 71 -20.51 31.06 37.70
CA THR A 71 -20.01 32.38 37.26
C THR A 71 -19.70 32.37 35.79
N ALA A 72 -20.11 33.42 35.07
CA ALA A 72 -19.80 33.51 33.64
C ALA A 72 -18.28 33.57 33.37
N CYS A 73 -17.79 32.64 32.60
CA CYS A 73 -16.38 32.56 32.17
C CYS A 73 -16.00 33.81 31.37
N SER A 74 -14.89 34.47 31.70
CA SER A 74 -14.38 35.65 30.99
C SER A 74 -13.97 35.37 29.56
N VAL A 75 -13.76 34.09 29.18
CA VAL A 75 -13.30 33.69 27.84
C VAL A 75 -14.47 33.31 26.94
N CYS A 76 -15.45 32.51 27.41
CA CYS A 76 -16.53 31.97 26.58
C CYS A 76 -17.95 32.33 27.09
N GLY A 77 -18.07 32.96 28.24
CA GLY A 77 -19.36 33.33 28.83
C GLY A 77 -20.18 32.17 29.45
N ALA A 78 -19.71 30.92 29.31
CA ALA A 78 -20.41 29.78 29.94
C ALA A 78 -20.32 29.80 31.46
N THR A 79 -21.37 29.35 32.13
CA THR A 79 -21.43 29.25 33.59
C THR A 79 -21.10 27.86 34.12
N HIS A 80 -20.98 26.87 33.21
CA HIS A 80 -20.63 25.50 33.52
C HIS A 80 -19.59 24.97 32.56
N HIS A 81 -18.54 24.36 33.09
CA HIS A 81 -17.44 23.80 32.31
C HIS A 81 -17.18 22.36 32.74
N PRO A 82 -17.17 21.38 31.78
CA PRO A 82 -17.01 19.97 32.11
C PRO A 82 -15.62 19.63 32.70
N TYR A 83 -14.64 20.51 32.50
CA TYR A 83 -13.28 20.37 32.99
C TYR A 83 -12.92 21.38 34.08
N HIS A 84 -13.94 21.96 34.71
CA HIS A 84 -13.77 22.70 35.95
C HIS A 84 -13.37 21.67 37.04
N SER A 85 -12.16 21.79 37.53
CA SER A 85 -11.69 20.93 38.61
C SER A 85 -10.91 21.74 39.63
N ASP A 86 -11.30 21.58 40.84
CA ASP A 86 -10.69 22.20 42.00
C ASP A 86 -9.40 21.52 42.44
N THR A 87 -9.00 20.41 41.78
CA THR A 87 -7.85 19.61 42.19
C THR A 87 -6.78 19.48 41.10
N MET A 88 -5.53 19.66 41.52
CA MET A 88 -4.35 19.36 40.67
C MET A 88 -4.42 17.94 40.10
N GLN A 89 -5.07 17.01 40.77
CA GLN A 89 -5.17 15.60 40.41
C GLN A 89 -5.98 15.39 39.12
N ASP A 90 -7.06 16.15 38.94
CA ASP A 90 -7.90 16.09 37.75
C ASP A 90 -7.17 16.66 36.50
N GLN A 91 -6.37 17.69 36.70
CA GLN A 91 -5.52 18.25 35.64
C GLN A 91 -4.44 17.25 35.18
N TYR A 92 -3.77 16.56 36.12
CA TYR A 92 -2.81 15.52 35.78
C TYR A 92 -3.46 14.35 35.05
N LYS A 93 -4.69 13.97 35.45
CA LYS A 93 -5.46 12.93 34.78
C LYS A 93 -5.77 13.31 33.33
N LEU A 94 -6.26 14.52 33.10
CA LEU A 94 -6.58 15.02 31.76
C LEU A 94 -5.34 15.04 30.84
N ILE A 95 -4.20 15.50 31.35
CA ILE A 95 -2.93 15.49 30.60
C ILE A 95 -2.48 14.05 30.33
N SER A 96 -2.66 13.15 31.28
CA SER A 96 -2.35 11.72 31.12
C SER A 96 -3.22 11.08 30.05
N ASP A 97 -4.53 11.38 30.02
CA ASP A 97 -5.47 10.86 29.05
C ASP A 97 -5.11 11.35 27.62
N PHE A 98 -4.84 12.64 27.45
CA PHE A 98 -4.39 13.18 26.16
C PHE A 98 -3.05 12.59 25.70
N ARG A 99 -2.14 12.33 26.63
CA ARG A 99 -0.86 11.69 26.32
C ARG A 99 -1.08 10.24 25.84
N SER A 100 -1.90 9.49 26.57
CA SER A 100 -2.23 8.09 26.22
C SER A 100 -2.86 8.00 24.81
N ASP A 101 -3.81 8.90 24.51
CA ASP A 101 -4.44 8.98 23.19
C ASP A 101 -3.41 9.28 22.09
N TYR A 102 -2.53 10.26 22.32
CA TYR A 102 -1.47 10.62 21.39
C TYR A 102 -0.50 9.44 21.15
N GLU A 103 -0.04 8.79 22.20
CA GLU A 103 0.88 7.65 22.11
C GLU A 103 0.26 6.48 21.36
N THR A 104 -1.02 6.19 21.60
CA THR A 104 -1.77 5.13 20.92
C THR A 104 -1.87 5.41 19.43
N LEU A 105 -2.38 6.60 19.05
CA LEU A 105 -2.53 6.97 17.63
C LEU A 105 -1.19 7.11 16.90
N SER A 106 -0.15 7.59 17.61
CA SER A 106 1.21 7.68 17.07
C SER A 106 1.79 6.29 16.78
N GLY A 107 1.55 5.32 17.67
CA GLY A 107 1.92 3.93 17.45
C GLY A 107 1.18 3.28 16.27
N GLU A 108 -0.13 3.53 16.15
CA GLU A 108 -0.91 3.09 14.99
C GLU A 108 -0.40 3.69 13.69
N LEU A 109 -0.14 5.00 13.65
CA LEU A 109 0.40 5.68 12.50
C LEU A 109 1.72 5.06 12.06
N GLN A 110 2.65 4.85 12.99
CA GLN A 110 3.94 4.22 12.69
C GLN A 110 3.77 2.81 12.11
N GLY A 111 2.83 2.03 12.63
CA GLY A 111 2.50 0.71 12.11
C GLY A 111 2.00 0.76 10.68
N GLN A 112 1.07 1.67 10.38
CA GLN A 112 0.49 1.84 9.03
C GLN A 112 1.51 2.40 8.03
N GLU A 113 2.35 3.35 8.43
CA GLU A 113 3.45 3.84 7.59
C GLU A 113 4.44 2.74 7.21
N LYS A 114 4.77 1.86 8.15
CA LYS A 114 5.62 0.71 7.87
C LYS A 114 4.98 -0.26 6.88
N GLN A 115 3.68 -0.54 7.03
CA GLN A 115 2.95 -1.37 6.08
C GLN A 115 2.91 -0.75 4.67
N LEU A 116 2.68 0.57 4.58
CA LEU A 116 2.68 1.31 3.32
C LEU A 116 4.05 1.22 2.63
N ALA A 117 5.14 1.40 3.37
CA ALA A 117 6.49 1.27 2.85
C ALA A 117 6.76 -0.15 2.30
N MET A 118 6.40 -1.19 3.05
CA MET A 118 6.56 -2.58 2.60
C MET A 118 5.75 -2.88 1.34
N LEU A 119 4.53 -2.35 1.24
CA LEU A 119 3.67 -2.53 0.07
C LEU A 119 4.25 -1.80 -1.15
N HIS A 120 4.77 -0.60 -0.97
CA HIS A 120 5.45 0.17 -2.01
C HIS A 120 6.69 -0.56 -2.56
N ASP A 121 7.51 -1.12 -1.67
CA ASP A 121 8.68 -1.91 -2.05
C ASP A 121 8.27 -3.17 -2.86
N LYS A 122 7.23 -3.87 -2.40
CA LYS A 122 6.67 -5.03 -3.12
C LYS A 122 6.18 -4.65 -4.52
N LEU A 123 5.43 -3.56 -4.64
CA LEU A 123 4.95 -3.04 -5.91
C LEU A 123 6.11 -2.71 -6.86
N THR A 124 7.13 -2.05 -6.36
CA THR A 124 8.33 -1.70 -7.14
C THR A 124 9.03 -2.96 -7.66
N GLN A 125 9.16 -3.98 -6.82
CA GLN A 125 9.75 -5.26 -7.19
C GLN A 125 8.92 -5.99 -8.26
N ASN A 126 7.61 -6.10 -8.07
CA ASN A 126 6.70 -6.77 -9.00
C ASN A 126 6.67 -6.05 -10.36
N LEU A 127 6.65 -4.72 -10.38
CA LEU A 127 6.75 -3.92 -11.61
C LEU A 127 8.07 -4.17 -12.34
N GLY A 128 9.18 -4.18 -11.61
CA GLY A 128 10.50 -4.49 -12.17
C GLY A 128 10.54 -5.90 -12.79
N GLN A 129 10.00 -6.89 -12.08
CA GLN A 129 9.91 -8.26 -12.57
C GLN A 129 9.02 -8.37 -13.80
N GLN A 130 7.85 -7.73 -13.81
CA GLN A 130 6.94 -7.72 -14.95
C GLN A 130 7.61 -7.15 -16.20
N ILE A 131 8.33 -6.03 -16.07
CA ILE A 131 9.06 -5.41 -17.18
C ILE A 131 10.17 -6.35 -17.72
N ALA A 132 10.90 -7.01 -16.83
CA ALA A 132 11.93 -7.96 -17.20
C ALA A 132 11.35 -9.17 -17.95
N GLU A 133 10.25 -9.74 -17.46
CA GLU A 133 9.60 -10.87 -18.10
C GLU A 133 8.95 -10.50 -19.44
N GLN A 134 8.41 -9.28 -19.59
CA GLN A 134 7.91 -8.79 -20.87
C GLN A 134 9.04 -8.71 -21.94
N LYS A 135 10.22 -8.20 -21.56
CA LYS A 135 11.38 -8.17 -22.46
C LYS A 135 11.86 -9.58 -22.81
N ASN A 136 11.91 -10.48 -21.84
CA ASN A 136 12.26 -11.87 -22.06
C ASN A 136 11.27 -12.57 -23.00
N LEU A 137 9.98 -12.33 -22.83
CA LEU A 137 8.92 -12.87 -23.69
C LEU A 137 9.10 -12.40 -25.13
N GLU A 138 9.44 -11.13 -25.35
CA GLU A 138 9.70 -10.59 -26.68
C GLU A 138 10.88 -11.31 -27.37
N VAL A 139 11.98 -11.51 -26.64
CA VAL A 139 13.15 -12.25 -27.15
C VAL A 139 12.78 -13.70 -27.51
N VAL A 140 12.03 -14.38 -26.65
CA VAL A 140 11.59 -15.75 -26.89
C VAL A 140 10.68 -15.83 -28.12
N ARG A 141 9.75 -14.87 -28.27
CA ARG A 141 8.85 -14.80 -29.45
C ARG A 141 9.63 -14.58 -30.75
N LEU A 142 10.62 -13.70 -30.75
CA LEU A 142 11.47 -13.47 -31.90
C LEU A 142 12.20 -14.76 -32.29
N ARG A 143 12.86 -15.41 -31.34
CA ARG A 143 13.56 -16.68 -31.56
C ARG A 143 12.60 -17.76 -32.08
N GLN A 144 11.42 -17.87 -31.47
CA GLN A 144 10.41 -18.83 -31.91
C GLN A 144 9.98 -18.56 -33.35
N SER A 145 9.83 -17.30 -33.77
CA SER A 145 9.49 -16.93 -35.12
C SER A 145 10.57 -17.34 -36.13
N GLU A 146 11.83 -17.23 -35.73
CA GLU A 146 12.98 -17.68 -36.55
C GLU A 146 13.00 -19.20 -36.67
N ASP A 147 12.85 -19.93 -35.56
CA ASP A 147 12.78 -21.40 -35.56
C ASP A 147 11.63 -21.91 -36.45
N VAL A 148 10.45 -21.25 -36.42
CA VAL A 148 9.32 -21.60 -37.30
C VAL A 148 9.62 -21.30 -38.77
N LYS A 149 10.31 -20.20 -39.08
CA LYS A 149 10.72 -19.89 -40.46
C LYS A 149 11.70 -20.94 -40.99
N GLU A 150 12.72 -21.30 -40.22
CA GLU A 150 13.66 -22.34 -40.57
C GLU A 150 12.96 -23.67 -40.82
N TRP A 151 12.06 -24.07 -39.91
CA TRP A 151 11.30 -25.30 -40.04
C TRP A 151 10.44 -25.31 -41.33
N ARG A 152 9.79 -24.20 -41.68
CA ARG A 152 8.98 -24.09 -42.91
C ARG A 152 9.81 -24.31 -44.17
N VAL A 153 11.07 -23.86 -44.20
CA VAL A 153 11.99 -24.12 -45.32
C VAL A 153 12.27 -25.62 -45.45
N PHE A 154 12.52 -26.32 -44.34
CA PHE A 154 12.70 -27.77 -44.35
C PHE A 154 11.44 -28.53 -44.73
N ALA A 155 10.28 -28.10 -44.25
CA ALA A 155 8.99 -28.72 -44.58
C ALA A 155 8.61 -28.59 -46.05
N GLN A 156 9.12 -27.56 -46.76
CA GLN A 156 8.95 -27.43 -48.22
C GLN A 156 9.80 -28.41 -49.02
N LEU A 157 10.92 -28.91 -48.45
CA LEU A 157 11.82 -29.85 -49.08
C LEU A 157 11.33 -31.29 -48.93
N ASP A 158 10.56 -31.61 -47.92
CA ASP A 158 9.99 -32.94 -47.67
C ASP A 158 8.49 -32.85 -47.28
N PRO A 159 7.57 -33.27 -48.17
CA PRO A 159 6.14 -33.21 -47.97
C PRO A 159 5.62 -33.97 -46.72
N THR A 160 6.38 -34.94 -46.21
CA THR A 160 6.02 -35.71 -45.04
C THR A 160 5.99 -34.87 -43.76
N PHE A 161 6.62 -33.69 -43.76
CA PHE A 161 6.61 -32.74 -42.63
C PHE A 161 5.48 -31.69 -42.72
N TYR A 162 4.68 -31.72 -43.78
CA TYR A 162 3.71 -30.66 -44.05
C TYR A 162 2.51 -30.66 -43.07
N ASP A 163 2.19 -31.81 -42.47
CA ASP A 163 1.02 -31.99 -41.58
C ASP A 163 1.31 -31.70 -40.11
N CYS A 164 2.53 -31.45 -39.71
CA CYS A 164 2.85 -31.04 -38.36
C CYS A 164 2.55 -29.55 -38.16
N SER A 165 1.30 -29.20 -37.81
CA SER A 165 1.01 -27.87 -37.35
C SER A 165 1.69 -27.64 -35.99
N ALA A 166 2.34 -26.50 -35.84
CA ALA A 166 3.05 -26.15 -34.60
C ALA A 166 2.14 -26.12 -33.34
N SER A 167 0.85 -26.19 -33.53
CA SER A 167 -0.17 -26.18 -32.49
C SER A 167 -0.70 -27.55 -32.08
N THR A 168 -0.37 -28.63 -32.84
CA THR A 168 -0.95 -29.97 -32.60
C THR A 168 0.01 -30.96 -31.95
N ASP A 169 1.24 -30.55 -31.66
CA ASP A 169 2.24 -31.40 -31.00
C ASP A 169 1.99 -31.57 -29.48
N SER A 170 0.87 -31.15 -28.96
CA SER A 170 0.51 -31.40 -27.55
C SER A 170 -0.16 -32.76 -27.32
N ASP A 171 -0.53 -33.52 -28.39
CA ASP A 171 -1.30 -34.74 -28.27
C ASP A 171 -0.62 -36.00 -28.84
N ALA A 172 0.70 -36.05 -28.90
CA ALA A 172 1.42 -37.29 -29.25
C ALA A 172 2.42 -37.70 -28.18
#